data_98679d768df5a1b3f3575d86b749f5ea
#
_entry.id   98679d768df5a1b3f3575d86b749f5ea
#
_cell.length_a   1.000
_cell.length_b   1.000
_cell.length_c   1.000
_cell.angle_alpha   90.00
_cell.angle_beta   90.00
_cell.angle_gamma   90.00
#
_symmetry.space_group_name_H-M   'P 1'
#
loop_
_entity.id
_entity.type
_entity.pdbx_description
1 polymer ?
#
loop_
_entity_poly.entity_id
_entity_poly.type
_entity_poly.pdbx_seq_one_letter_code
_entity_poly.pdbx_strand_id
1 'polypeptide(L)'
;MNALLPKVLLRIALLVTAAIGLRAAAQEMPAATSVLQPQAYVSLQPVPRGRSFQVAVVAKISPGFHINAHVPSEDYLIPTKITAELPAGVFLVESTYPRGVMRAFRFSKTQLRVYEGSFTVMMKLRTGGTAPTGPQKLALTLAYQACNQDACLPPTKIPVTADLEIAAVDAAARPAHPEIFAAAPAEKSPAAH
;
A
#
# COMPACT_ATOMS: atom_id res chain seq x y z
N MET A 1 38.89 5.42 63.76
CA MET A 1 38.09 4.37 63.13
C MET A 1 36.80 4.98 62.69
N ASN A 2 36.46 5.07 61.42
CA ASN A 2 35.13 5.33 60.79
C ASN A 2 35.05 6.38 59.67
N ALA A 3 36.14 6.68 58.96
CA ALA A 3 36.06 7.64 57.84
C ALA A 3 35.96 6.96 56.44
N LEU A 4 36.03 5.61 56.38
CA LEU A 4 36.06 4.84 55.12
C LEU A 4 34.66 4.33 54.68
N LEU A 5 33.73 4.11 55.61
CA LEU A 5 32.40 3.57 55.31
C LEU A 5 31.53 4.45 54.42
N PRO A 6 31.46 5.79 54.60
CA PRO A 6 30.59 6.63 53.80
C PRO A 6 31.04 6.76 52.32
N LYS A 7 32.36 6.65 52.06
CA LYS A 7 32.91 6.77 50.69
C LYS A 7 32.66 5.50 49.84
N VAL A 8 32.63 4.33 50.50
CA VAL A 8 32.34 3.05 49.80
C VAL A 8 30.86 2.96 49.46
N LEU A 9 29.96 3.33 50.37
CA LEU A 9 28.51 3.36 50.11
C LEU A 9 28.11 4.36 49.01
N LEU A 10 28.77 5.53 48.93
CA LEU A 10 28.53 6.53 47.91
C LEU A 10 28.98 6.04 46.51
N ARG A 11 30.08 5.28 46.40
CA ARG A 11 30.55 4.72 45.15
C ARG A 11 29.68 3.54 44.68
N ILE A 12 29.14 2.72 45.56
CA ILE A 12 28.24 1.63 45.24
C ILE A 12 26.90 2.19 44.73
N ALA A 13 26.36 3.25 45.38
CA ALA A 13 25.14 3.92 44.92
C ALA A 13 25.30 4.55 43.51
N LEU A 14 26.46 5.13 43.20
CA LEU A 14 26.75 5.72 41.90
C LEU A 14 26.86 4.66 40.79
N LEU A 15 27.38 3.48 41.09
CA LEU A 15 27.48 2.35 40.12
C LEU A 15 26.14 1.69 39.85
N VAL A 16 25.25 1.61 40.82
CA VAL A 16 23.90 1.06 40.66
C VAL A 16 23.02 1.95 39.79
N THR A 17 23.14 3.30 39.93
CA THR A 17 22.37 4.25 39.09
C THR A 17 22.83 4.26 37.63
N ALA A 18 24.12 3.99 37.35
CA ALA A 18 24.63 3.91 35.97
C ALA A 18 24.18 2.64 35.22
N ALA A 19 23.81 1.56 35.93
CA ALA A 19 23.36 0.30 35.30
C ALA A 19 21.87 0.32 34.86
N ILE A 20 21.10 1.31 35.25
CA ILE A 20 19.66 1.39 34.94
C ILE A 20 19.40 2.14 33.59
N GLY A 21 20.43 2.81 33.04
CA GLY A 21 20.29 3.72 31.89
C GLY A 21 20.36 3.11 30.50
N LEU A 22 20.72 1.83 30.30
CA LEU A 22 20.84 1.22 28.98
C LEU A 22 19.77 0.14 28.75
N ARG A 23 18.51 0.50 28.88
CA ARG A 23 17.49 -0.24 28.14
C ARG A 23 17.51 0.32 26.71
N ALA A 24 18.26 -0.33 25.82
CA ALA A 24 18.05 -0.19 24.39
C ALA A 24 16.57 -0.54 24.14
N ALA A 25 15.75 0.47 23.85
CA ALA A 25 14.41 0.24 23.36
C ALA A 25 14.58 -0.56 22.06
N ALA A 26 14.42 -1.87 22.12
CA ALA A 26 14.26 -2.67 20.92
C ALA A 26 13.06 -2.04 20.19
N GLN A 27 13.30 -1.41 19.06
CA GLN A 27 12.23 -0.86 18.23
C GLN A 27 11.41 -2.05 17.75
N GLU A 28 10.27 -2.24 18.40
CA GLU A 28 9.33 -3.28 18.04
C GLU A 28 8.84 -3.01 16.60
N MET A 29 8.97 -4.01 15.73
CA MET A 29 8.51 -3.89 14.36
C MET A 29 6.99 -3.64 14.35
N PRO A 30 6.49 -2.70 13.54
CA PRO A 30 5.06 -2.43 13.48
C PRO A 30 4.30 -3.63 12.92
N ALA A 31 3.00 -3.70 13.19
CA ALA A 31 2.14 -4.68 12.54
C ALA A 31 2.19 -4.49 11.01
N ALA A 32 2.25 -5.59 10.25
CA ALA A 32 2.33 -5.53 8.79
C ALA A 32 1.18 -4.70 8.19
N THR A 33 -0.02 -4.78 8.77
CA THR A 33 -1.22 -4.04 8.34
C THR A 33 -1.15 -2.53 8.54
N SER A 34 -0.26 -2.03 9.41
CA SER A 34 -0.13 -0.59 9.68
C SER A 34 0.90 0.11 8.79
N VAL A 35 1.69 -0.66 8.02
CA VAL A 35 2.74 -0.11 7.15
C VAL A 35 2.17 0.57 5.92
N LEU A 36 1.00 0.14 5.45
CA LEU A 36 0.38 0.62 4.23
C LEU A 36 -1.00 1.22 4.50
N GLN A 37 -1.25 2.41 3.95
CA GLN A 37 -2.51 3.13 4.06
C GLN A 37 -3.11 3.32 2.66
N PRO A 38 -3.95 2.38 2.17
CA PRO A 38 -4.59 2.48 0.87
C PRO A 38 -5.93 3.21 0.94
N GLN A 39 -6.28 3.90 -0.14
CA GLN A 39 -7.59 4.49 -0.39
C GLN A 39 -7.97 4.21 -1.84
N ALA A 40 -9.25 3.96 -2.10
CA ALA A 40 -9.76 3.73 -3.45
C ALA A 40 -10.71 4.86 -3.87
N TYR A 41 -10.58 5.27 -5.13
CA TYR A 41 -11.32 6.38 -5.73
C TYR A 41 -11.94 5.93 -7.04
N VAL A 42 -13.14 6.42 -7.36
CA VAL A 42 -13.86 6.14 -8.61
C VAL A 42 -13.88 7.40 -9.48
N SER A 43 -13.55 7.25 -10.76
CA SER A 43 -13.36 8.40 -11.68
C SER A 43 -14.62 9.09 -12.15
N LEU A 44 -15.80 8.46 -12.02
CA LEU A 44 -17.10 8.99 -12.46
C LEU A 44 -18.14 8.86 -11.36
N GLN A 45 -19.03 9.85 -11.24
CA GLN A 45 -20.13 9.80 -10.29
C GLN A 45 -21.38 10.55 -10.84
N PRO A 46 -22.52 9.85 -10.98
CA PRO A 46 -22.65 8.40 -10.97
C PRO A 46 -21.97 7.73 -12.18
N VAL A 47 -21.86 6.39 -12.16
CA VAL A 47 -21.40 5.61 -13.32
C VAL A 47 -22.60 5.08 -14.07
N PRO A 48 -22.89 5.53 -15.32
CA PRO A 48 -23.99 5.01 -16.12
C PRO A 48 -23.76 3.56 -16.54
N ARG A 49 -24.83 2.81 -16.75
CA ARG A 49 -24.78 1.49 -17.38
C ARG A 49 -24.07 1.54 -18.74
N GLY A 50 -23.35 0.47 -19.09
CA GLY A 50 -22.62 0.36 -20.36
C GLY A 50 -21.37 1.23 -20.47
N ARG A 51 -20.98 1.97 -19.43
CA ARG A 51 -19.83 2.87 -19.44
C ARG A 51 -18.58 2.23 -18.84
N SER A 52 -17.45 2.62 -19.39
CA SER A 52 -16.14 2.38 -18.76
C SER A 52 -15.82 3.51 -17.78
N PHE A 53 -15.18 3.15 -16.69
CA PHE A 53 -14.70 4.07 -15.66
C PHE A 53 -13.38 3.53 -15.07
N GLN A 54 -12.72 4.35 -14.28
CA GLN A 54 -11.49 3.95 -13.61
C GLN A 54 -11.67 3.91 -12.09
N VAL A 55 -10.91 3.05 -11.45
CA VAL A 55 -10.71 3.02 -10.01
C VAL A 55 -9.22 3.16 -9.75
N ALA A 56 -8.85 4.14 -8.96
CA ALA A 56 -7.48 4.34 -8.51
C ALA A 56 -7.34 3.85 -7.07
N VAL A 57 -6.41 2.94 -6.81
CA VAL A 57 -6.00 2.56 -5.46
C VAL A 57 -4.70 3.30 -5.16
N VAL A 58 -4.80 4.37 -4.40
CA VAL A 58 -3.66 5.17 -3.94
C VAL A 58 -3.22 4.64 -2.59
N ALA A 59 -1.97 4.25 -2.45
CA ALA A 59 -1.45 3.67 -1.23
C ALA A 59 -0.18 4.41 -0.76
N LYS A 60 -0.16 4.79 0.52
CA LYS A 60 0.99 5.43 1.17
C LYS A 60 1.71 4.41 2.04
N ILE A 61 3.00 4.25 1.82
CA ILE A 61 3.89 3.37 2.58
C ILE A 61 4.52 4.19 3.71
N SER A 62 4.57 3.63 4.91
CA SER A 62 5.20 4.26 6.07
C SER A 62 6.68 4.52 5.83
N PRO A 63 7.24 5.66 6.31
CA PRO A 63 8.67 5.95 6.19
C PRO A 63 9.55 4.81 6.71
N GLY A 64 10.65 4.53 6.01
CA GLY A 64 11.58 3.45 6.35
C GLY A 64 11.16 2.06 5.88
N PHE A 65 9.97 1.94 5.28
CA PHE A 65 9.47 0.71 4.68
C PHE A 65 9.37 0.80 3.16
N HIS A 66 9.39 -0.35 2.54
CA HIS A 66 9.08 -0.58 1.13
C HIS A 66 8.23 -1.85 1.01
N ILE A 67 7.59 -2.04 -0.13
CA ILE A 67 6.88 -3.28 -0.47
C ILE A 67 7.39 -3.78 -1.82
N ASN A 68 7.36 -5.09 -2.05
CA ASN A 68 7.74 -5.63 -3.34
C ASN A 68 6.83 -5.09 -4.45
N ALA A 69 7.37 -4.81 -5.62
CA ALA A 69 6.57 -4.38 -6.77
C ALA A 69 5.62 -5.49 -7.25
N HIS A 70 4.66 -5.14 -8.11
CA HIS A 70 3.74 -6.12 -8.72
C HIS A 70 4.48 -7.17 -9.56
N VAL A 71 5.53 -6.74 -10.27
CA VAL A 71 6.47 -7.63 -10.95
C VAL A 71 7.79 -7.55 -10.18
N PRO A 72 8.00 -8.44 -9.20
CA PRO A 72 9.23 -8.44 -8.41
C PRO A 72 10.44 -8.86 -9.26
N SER A 73 11.64 -8.59 -8.76
CA SER A 73 12.90 -8.95 -9.45
C SER A 73 13.32 -10.39 -9.22
N GLU A 74 12.73 -11.08 -8.25
CA GLU A 74 13.06 -12.47 -7.88
C GLU A 74 11.77 -13.26 -7.62
N ASP A 75 11.74 -14.52 -8.02
CA ASP A 75 10.53 -15.37 -7.99
C ASP A 75 10.07 -15.73 -6.56
N TYR A 76 10.98 -15.68 -5.59
CA TYR A 76 10.63 -15.96 -4.19
C TYR A 76 9.98 -14.79 -3.46
N LEU A 77 9.99 -13.59 -4.04
CA LEU A 77 9.38 -12.41 -3.45
C LEU A 77 7.86 -12.42 -3.61
N ILE A 78 7.16 -12.04 -2.56
CA ILE A 78 5.71 -11.90 -2.57
C ILE A 78 5.33 -10.60 -3.30
N PRO A 79 4.66 -10.67 -4.46
CA PRO A 79 4.28 -9.48 -5.23
C PRO A 79 3.17 -8.67 -4.56
N THR A 80 3.16 -7.37 -4.80
CA THR A 80 1.99 -6.53 -4.51
C THR A 80 0.89 -6.84 -5.52
N LYS A 81 -0.31 -7.20 -5.03
CA LYS A 81 -1.45 -7.60 -5.86
C LYS A 81 -2.76 -7.08 -5.30
N ILE A 82 -3.62 -6.57 -6.18
CA ILE A 82 -5.01 -6.25 -5.87
C ILE A 82 -5.91 -7.33 -6.46
N THR A 83 -6.83 -7.85 -5.66
CA THR A 83 -7.96 -8.65 -6.09
C THR A 83 -9.25 -7.88 -5.84
N ALA A 84 -10.25 -8.06 -6.69
CA ALA A 84 -11.51 -7.34 -6.63
C ALA A 84 -12.70 -8.30 -6.56
N GLU A 85 -13.57 -8.09 -5.60
CA GLU A 85 -14.92 -8.65 -5.57
C GLU A 85 -15.87 -7.57 -6.10
N LEU A 86 -16.32 -7.78 -7.33
CA LEU A 86 -17.10 -6.78 -8.07
C LEU A 86 -18.60 -7.03 -7.91
N PRO A 87 -19.41 -5.96 -7.82
CA PRO A 87 -20.86 -6.09 -7.83
C PRO A 87 -21.37 -6.71 -9.14
N ALA A 88 -22.56 -7.26 -9.11
CA ALA A 88 -23.21 -7.82 -10.28
C ALA A 88 -23.23 -6.83 -11.45
N GLY A 89 -22.81 -7.27 -12.62
CA GLY A 89 -22.78 -6.46 -13.83
C GLY A 89 -21.63 -5.42 -13.89
N VAL A 90 -20.68 -5.50 -13.00
CA VAL A 90 -19.41 -4.74 -13.08
C VAL A 90 -18.28 -5.69 -13.44
N PHE A 91 -17.45 -5.30 -14.38
CA PHE A 91 -16.37 -6.13 -14.92
C PHE A 91 -15.05 -5.41 -14.88
N LEU A 92 -14.00 -6.10 -14.43
CA LEU A 92 -12.63 -5.64 -14.54
C LEU A 92 -12.14 -5.85 -15.98
N VAL A 93 -11.62 -4.81 -16.60
CA VAL A 93 -11.04 -4.85 -17.95
C VAL A 93 -9.54 -4.97 -17.86
N GLU A 94 -8.90 -4.18 -16.99
CA GLU A 94 -7.44 -4.09 -16.90
C GLU A 94 -7.04 -3.56 -15.52
N SER A 95 -5.86 -3.98 -15.06
CA SER A 95 -5.18 -3.38 -13.89
C SER A 95 -3.77 -3.00 -14.28
N THR A 96 -3.43 -1.72 -14.13
CA THR A 96 -2.12 -1.16 -14.42
C THR A 96 -1.41 -0.81 -13.13
N TYR A 97 -0.26 -1.41 -12.91
CA TYR A 97 0.60 -1.14 -11.77
C TYR A 97 1.75 -0.21 -12.17
N PRO A 98 2.21 0.67 -11.27
CA PRO A 98 3.36 1.51 -11.58
C PRO A 98 4.62 0.66 -11.68
N ARG A 99 5.60 1.18 -12.38
CA ARG A 99 6.93 0.56 -12.43
C ARG A 99 7.62 0.76 -11.08
N GLY A 100 8.05 -0.35 -10.45
CA GLY A 100 8.85 -0.30 -9.22
C GLY A 100 10.24 0.29 -9.47
N VAL A 101 10.86 0.79 -8.41
CA VAL A 101 12.26 1.26 -8.40
C VAL A 101 13.20 0.16 -7.91
N MET A 102 14.41 0.12 -8.45
CA MET A 102 15.45 -0.83 -8.01
C MET A 102 16.17 -0.26 -6.79
N ARG A 103 16.28 -1.09 -5.72
CA ARG A 103 16.93 -0.73 -4.46
C ARG A 103 17.81 -1.86 -3.95
N ALA A 104 18.92 -1.50 -3.34
CA ALA A 104 19.79 -2.43 -2.63
C ALA A 104 19.40 -2.48 -1.14
N PHE A 105 19.35 -3.69 -0.57
CA PHE A 105 19.02 -3.93 0.83
C PHE A 105 20.08 -4.84 1.47
N ARG A 106 20.30 -4.74 2.78
CA ARG A 106 21.31 -5.51 3.49
C ARG A 106 21.05 -7.02 3.47
N PHE A 107 19.78 -7.41 3.37
CA PHE A 107 19.36 -8.81 3.35
C PHE A 107 19.37 -9.44 1.95
N SER A 108 19.67 -8.68 0.89
CA SER A 108 19.66 -9.16 -0.49
C SER A 108 21.00 -8.94 -1.18
N LYS A 109 21.46 -9.95 -1.94
CA LYS A 109 22.66 -9.83 -2.78
C LYS A 109 22.43 -9.08 -4.09
N THR A 110 21.17 -8.99 -4.54
CA THR A 110 20.75 -8.31 -5.75
C THR A 110 19.88 -7.10 -5.39
N GLN A 111 19.77 -6.15 -6.33
CA GLN A 111 18.80 -5.08 -6.17
C GLN A 111 17.38 -5.61 -6.38
N LEU A 112 16.47 -5.19 -5.52
CA LEU A 112 15.07 -5.60 -5.57
C LEU A 112 14.21 -4.48 -6.16
N ARG A 113 13.18 -4.89 -6.92
CA ARG A 113 12.17 -3.96 -7.45
C ARG A 113 11.06 -3.77 -6.44
N VAL A 114 10.91 -2.53 -5.97
CA VAL A 114 10.02 -2.19 -4.85
C VAL A 114 9.21 -0.93 -5.12
N TYR A 115 8.16 -0.72 -4.33
CA TYR A 115 7.48 0.55 -4.17
C TYR A 115 7.88 1.18 -2.85
N GLU A 116 8.08 2.51 -2.87
CA GLU A 116 8.41 3.35 -1.72
C GLU A 116 7.53 4.61 -1.72
N GLY A 117 7.31 5.21 -0.55
CA GLY A 117 6.54 6.45 -0.43
C GLY A 117 5.08 6.26 -0.79
N SER A 118 4.64 6.72 -1.94
CA SER A 118 3.26 6.55 -2.43
C SER A 118 3.25 5.95 -3.82
N PHE A 119 2.28 5.08 -4.07
CA PHE A 119 2.05 4.52 -5.40
C PHE A 119 0.55 4.43 -5.70
N THR A 120 0.22 4.35 -6.99
CA THR A 120 -1.17 4.23 -7.44
C THR A 120 -1.30 3.06 -8.41
N VAL A 121 -2.28 2.19 -8.14
CA VAL A 121 -2.71 1.16 -9.08
C VAL A 121 -3.98 1.65 -9.77
N MET A 122 -3.98 1.67 -11.11
CA MET A 122 -5.13 2.06 -11.91
C MET A 122 -5.85 0.82 -12.41
N MET A 123 -7.15 0.75 -12.16
CA MET A 123 -8.01 -0.32 -12.63
C MET A 123 -9.04 0.28 -13.60
N LYS A 124 -9.16 -0.30 -14.80
CA LYS A 124 -10.21 0.03 -15.76
C LYS A 124 -11.35 -0.97 -15.60
N LEU A 125 -12.53 -0.46 -15.32
CA LEU A 125 -13.74 -1.25 -15.13
C LEU A 125 -14.81 -0.83 -16.14
N ARG A 126 -15.83 -1.66 -16.29
CA ARG A 126 -16.98 -1.40 -17.13
C ARG A 126 -18.25 -1.88 -16.44
N THR A 127 -19.30 -1.07 -16.47
CA THR A 127 -20.65 -1.49 -16.13
C THR A 127 -21.31 -2.15 -17.33
N GLY A 128 -22.01 -3.26 -17.11
CA GLY A 128 -22.87 -3.88 -18.13
C GLY A 128 -24.17 -3.10 -18.33
N GLY A 129 -24.88 -3.35 -19.43
CA GLY A 129 -26.17 -2.73 -19.73
C GLY A 129 -27.28 -3.11 -18.77
N THR A 130 -27.15 -4.23 -18.06
CA THR A 130 -28.12 -4.76 -17.09
C THR A 130 -27.64 -4.69 -15.65
N ALA A 131 -26.53 -4.00 -15.37
CA ALA A 131 -26.05 -3.82 -14.00
C ALA A 131 -27.14 -3.21 -13.11
N PRO A 132 -27.37 -3.70 -11.87
CA PRO A 132 -28.30 -3.08 -10.94
C PRO A 132 -27.95 -1.62 -10.70
N THR A 133 -28.93 -0.71 -10.76
CA THR A 133 -28.75 0.71 -10.43
C THR A 133 -28.81 0.92 -8.92
N GLY A 134 -28.26 2.06 -8.48
CA GLY A 134 -28.19 2.46 -7.07
C GLY A 134 -26.79 2.28 -6.46
N PRO A 135 -26.70 2.49 -5.15
CA PRO A 135 -25.44 2.41 -4.43
C PRO A 135 -24.90 0.97 -4.38
N GLN A 136 -23.62 0.83 -4.68
CA GLN A 136 -22.86 -0.41 -4.67
C GLN A 136 -21.53 -0.19 -3.93
N LYS A 137 -20.87 -1.26 -3.53
CA LYS A 137 -19.52 -1.21 -3.01
C LYS A 137 -18.58 -2.07 -3.85
N LEU A 138 -17.45 -1.50 -4.23
CA LEU A 138 -16.31 -2.25 -4.74
C LEU A 138 -15.50 -2.73 -3.54
N ALA A 139 -15.40 -4.04 -3.35
CA ALA A 139 -14.56 -4.64 -2.33
C ALA A 139 -13.25 -5.10 -2.96
N LEU A 140 -12.15 -4.50 -2.55
CA LEU A 140 -10.81 -4.79 -3.03
C LEU A 140 -9.99 -5.38 -1.89
N THR A 141 -9.04 -6.23 -2.20
CA THR A 141 -8.04 -6.75 -1.25
C THR A 141 -6.66 -6.47 -1.80
N LEU A 142 -5.86 -5.72 -1.06
CA LEU A 142 -4.47 -5.44 -1.39
C LEU A 142 -3.57 -6.39 -0.59
N ALA A 143 -2.92 -7.31 -1.29
CA ALA A 143 -1.92 -8.24 -0.74
C ALA A 143 -0.52 -7.70 -1.00
N TYR A 144 0.36 -7.76 0.01
CA TYR A 144 1.74 -7.30 -0.07
C TYR A 144 2.62 -7.93 1.01
N GLN A 145 3.92 -7.73 0.87
CA GLN A 145 4.91 -7.95 1.92
C GLN A 145 5.73 -6.68 2.10
N ALA A 146 5.76 -6.16 3.31
CA ALA A 146 6.54 -4.98 3.67
C ALA A 146 7.87 -5.39 4.30
N CYS A 147 8.93 -4.66 3.95
CA CYS A 147 10.27 -4.84 4.48
C CYS A 147 10.87 -3.48 4.84
N ASN A 148 11.81 -3.47 5.78
CA ASN A 148 12.71 -2.36 6.02
C ASN A 148 14.12 -2.69 5.48
N GLN A 149 15.17 -1.99 5.92
CA GLN A 149 16.55 -2.23 5.47
C GLN A 149 17.13 -3.57 5.91
N ASP A 150 16.58 -4.19 6.95
CA ASP A 150 17.19 -5.34 7.63
C ASP A 150 16.32 -6.60 7.59
N ALA A 151 14.99 -6.45 7.55
CA ALA A 151 14.05 -7.57 7.66
C ALA A 151 12.71 -7.31 6.97
N CYS A 152 11.99 -8.40 6.68
CA CYS A 152 10.64 -8.37 6.14
C CYS A 152 9.60 -8.78 7.19
N LEU A 153 8.47 -8.09 7.17
CA LEU A 153 7.27 -8.47 7.91
C LEU A 153 6.58 -9.66 7.23
N PRO A 154 5.73 -10.40 7.95
CA PRO A 154 4.92 -11.43 7.33
C PRO A 154 4.06 -10.85 6.19
N PRO A 155 3.86 -11.62 5.09
CA PRO A 155 2.92 -11.25 4.05
C PRO A 155 1.54 -10.98 4.63
N THR A 156 0.88 -9.93 4.15
CA THR A 156 -0.41 -9.51 4.69
C THR A 156 -1.39 -9.11 3.59
N LYS A 157 -2.66 -9.02 3.96
CA LYS A 157 -3.76 -8.57 3.10
C LYS A 157 -4.57 -7.53 3.87
N ILE A 158 -4.90 -6.42 3.22
CA ILE A 158 -5.75 -5.39 3.78
C ILE A 158 -6.94 -5.12 2.86
N PRO A 159 -8.17 -4.97 3.41
CA PRO A 159 -9.33 -4.61 2.63
C PRO A 159 -9.28 -3.12 2.24
N VAL A 160 -9.77 -2.83 1.04
CA VAL A 160 -9.95 -1.47 0.53
C VAL A 160 -11.31 -1.40 -0.13
N THR A 161 -12.13 -0.42 0.20
CA THR A 161 -13.46 -0.27 -0.39
C THR A 161 -13.60 1.05 -1.12
N ALA A 162 -14.40 1.08 -2.18
CA ALA A 162 -14.86 2.30 -2.82
C ALA A 162 -16.38 2.26 -3.03
N ASP A 163 -17.03 3.39 -2.78
CA ASP A 163 -18.45 3.54 -3.06
C ASP A 163 -18.64 3.78 -4.56
N LEU A 164 -19.63 3.10 -5.13
CA LEU A 164 -19.97 3.14 -6.55
C LEU A 164 -21.47 3.38 -6.68
N GLU A 165 -21.87 4.46 -7.32
CA GLU A 165 -23.28 4.73 -7.68
C GLU A 165 -23.49 4.36 -9.15
N ILE A 166 -24.30 3.33 -9.42
CA ILE A 166 -24.64 2.92 -10.80
C ILE A 166 -25.97 3.56 -11.20
N ALA A 167 -25.97 4.28 -12.31
CA ALA A 167 -27.15 4.98 -12.82
C ALA A 167 -27.66 4.39 -14.16
N ALA A 168 -28.81 4.88 -14.61
CA ALA A 168 -29.36 4.54 -15.91
C ALA A 168 -28.39 4.89 -17.05
N VAL A 169 -28.58 4.28 -18.24
CA VAL A 169 -27.65 4.41 -19.37
C VAL A 169 -27.48 5.83 -19.87
N ASP A 170 -28.52 6.63 -19.76
CA ASP A 170 -28.63 8.05 -20.18
C ASP A 170 -28.29 9.04 -19.06
N ALA A 171 -27.99 8.57 -17.87
CA ALA A 171 -27.66 9.44 -16.75
C ALA A 171 -26.40 10.28 -17.02
N ALA A 172 -26.47 11.57 -16.66
CA ALA A 172 -25.34 12.47 -16.74
C ALA A 172 -24.26 12.05 -15.71
N ALA A 173 -23.09 11.65 -16.21
CA ALA A 173 -21.93 11.35 -15.39
C ALA A 173 -21.04 12.59 -15.23
N ARG A 174 -20.46 12.77 -14.06
CA ARG A 174 -19.48 13.83 -13.79
C ARG A 174 -18.13 13.20 -13.43
N PRO A 175 -17.03 13.77 -13.91
CA PRO A 175 -15.71 13.40 -13.43
C PRO A 175 -15.63 13.61 -11.91
N ALA A 176 -15.11 12.61 -11.22
CA ALA A 176 -14.80 12.64 -9.79
C ALA A 176 -13.30 12.51 -9.61
N HIS A 177 -12.75 13.18 -8.60
CA HIS A 177 -11.32 13.12 -8.25
C HIS A 177 -10.38 13.45 -9.42
N PRO A 178 -10.58 14.57 -10.16
CA PRO A 178 -9.75 14.90 -11.31
C PRO A 178 -8.27 15.02 -10.96
N GLU A 179 -7.93 15.40 -9.72
CA GLU A 179 -6.56 15.47 -9.20
C GLU A 179 -5.84 14.11 -9.20
N ILE A 180 -6.60 13.01 -9.14
CA ILE A 180 -6.04 11.65 -9.14
C ILE A 180 -5.99 11.09 -10.56
N PHE A 181 -7.04 11.30 -11.36
CA PHE A 181 -7.21 10.67 -12.66
C PHE A 181 -6.62 11.48 -13.82
N ALA A 182 -6.47 12.82 -13.69
CA ALA A 182 -5.83 13.66 -14.70
C ALA A 182 -4.29 13.57 -14.66
N ALA A 183 -3.70 13.14 -13.56
CA ALA A 183 -2.25 13.10 -13.34
C ALA A 183 -1.56 11.82 -13.85
N ALA A 184 -2.28 10.85 -14.44
CA ALA A 184 -1.67 9.67 -15.02
C ALA A 184 -1.16 9.99 -16.43
N PRO A 185 0.15 10.26 -16.66
CA PRO A 185 0.69 10.30 -18.01
C PRO A 185 0.50 8.91 -18.61
N ALA A 186 -0.17 8.83 -19.74
CA ALA A 186 -0.18 7.62 -20.55
C ALA A 186 1.27 7.34 -21.01
N GLU A 187 1.98 6.51 -20.27
CA GLU A 187 3.24 5.95 -20.73
C GLU A 187 2.91 5.00 -21.89
N LYS A 188 3.10 5.50 -23.12
CA LYS A 188 3.03 4.69 -24.33
C LYS A 188 4.04 3.57 -24.18
N SER A 189 3.53 2.32 -24.07
CA SER A 189 4.35 1.12 -24.25
C SER A 189 5.11 1.25 -25.57
N PRO A 190 6.44 1.08 -25.62
CA PRO A 190 7.15 1.01 -26.89
C PRO A 190 6.64 -0.18 -27.66
N ALA A 191 6.20 0.05 -28.90
CA ALA A 191 5.83 -0.99 -29.82
C ALA A 191 7.00 -1.97 -29.97
N ALA A 192 6.72 -3.25 -29.76
CA ALA A 192 7.65 -4.33 -30.06
C ALA A 192 7.93 -4.31 -31.59
N HIS A 193 9.19 -4.16 -31.95
CA HIS A 193 9.74 -4.49 -33.27
C HIS A 193 10.30 -5.91 -33.22
#